data_63a6f42ba4bbce4414c90779945abb5b
#
_entry.id   63a6f42ba4bbce4414c90779945abb5b
#
_cell.length_a   1.000
_cell.length_b   1.000
_cell.length_c   1.000
_cell.angle_alpha   90.00
_cell.angle_beta   90.00
_cell.angle_gamma   90.00
#
_symmetry.space_group_name_H-M   'P 1'
#
loop_
_entity.id
_entity.type
_entity.pdbx_description
1 polymer ?
#
loop_
_entity_poly.entity_id
_entity_poly.type
_entity_poly.pdbx_seq_one_letter_code
_entity_poly.pdbx_strand_id
1 'polypeptide(L)'
;MPKIIENLESKLIEEAHKQVAQSGYGALTVRSVAKACGVGVGTVYNYFPSKEDLLAAYLLSDWKVCVAAIDDAGRQADSPAPVIRCIFDQLLSYAQRHQAIFCDEAAAANFAGSFSPYHGLLRSQLAAPIRKHCSSDFMAEFIAESLLTWAMSGKSFDEIYEILKKLF
;
A
#
# COMPACT_ATOMS: atom_id res chain seq x y z
N MET A 1 -36.22 -11.13 0.99
CA MET A 1 -35.47 -10.39 -0.04
C MET A 1 -34.09 -10.09 0.52
N PRO A 2 -32.99 -10.38 -0.17
CA PRO A 2 -31.66 -9.99 0.27
C PRO A 2 -31.61 -8.45 0.30
N LYS A 3 -31.19 -7.91 1.44
CA LYS A 3 -30.98 -6.47 1.63
C LYS A 3 -29.79 -6.07 0.75
N ILE A 4 -30.03 -5.30 -0.32
CA ILE A 4 -28.93 -4.68 -1.10
C ILE A 4 -28.31 -3.66 -0.16
N ILE A 5 -27.10 -3.96 0.33
CA ILE A 5 -26.32 -3.02 1.14
C ILE A 5 -25.47 -2.22 0.17
N GLU A 6 -25.82 -0.96 -0.04
CA GLU A 6 -25.00 -0.05 -0.84
C GLU A 6 -23.58 0.01 -0.27
N ASN A 7 -22.59 -0.08 -1.17
CA ASN A 7 -21.16 -0.07 -0.84
C ASN A 7 -20.71 -1.19 0.12
N LEU A 8 -21.28 -2.40 0.00
CA LEU A 8 -20.94 -3.51 0.87
C LEU A 8 -19.44 -3.86 0.79
N GLU A 9 -18.86 -3.84 -0.40
CA GLU A 9 -17.43 -4.10 -0.61
C GLU A 9 -16.57 -3.18 0.26
N SER A 10 -16.80 -1.88 0.22
CA SER A 10 -16.08 -0.90 1.04
C SER A 10 -16.27 -1.15 2.53
N LYS A 11 -17.49 -1.49 2.97
CA LYS A 11 -17.77 -1.81 4.38
C LYS A 11 -17.04 -3.06 4.86
N LEU A 12 -16.92 -4.07 4.02
CA LEU A 12 -16.16 -5.29 4.33
C LEU A 12 -14.67 -4.98 4.48
N ILE A 13 -14.12 -4.15 3.58
CA ILE A 13 -12.73 -3.69 3.62
C ILE A 13 -12.46 -2.86 4.88
N GLU A 14 -13.31 -1.89 5.21
CA GLU A 14 -13.18 -1.06 6.42
C GLU A 14 -13.25 -1.89 7.70
N GLU A 15 -14.17 -2.85 7.76
CA GLU A 15 -14.30 -3.73 8.93
C GLU A 15 -13.08 -4.65 9.08
N ALA A 16 -12.54 -5.18 7.98
CA ALA A 16 -11.31 -5.96 8.01
C ALA A 16 -10.14 -5.14 8.54
N HIS A 17 -9.98 -3.90 8.07
CA HIS A 17 -9.00 -2.96 8.59
C HIS A 17 -9.13 -2.75 10.09
N LYS A 18 -10.33 -2.43 10.55
CA LYS A 18 -10.61 -2.20 11.96
C LYS A 18 -10.24 -3.40 12.83
N GLN A 19 -10.59 -4.62 12.41
CA GLN A 19 -10.27 -5.84 13.14
C GLN A 19 -8.76 -6.11 13.18
N VAL A 20 -8.04 -5.90 12.08
CA VAL A 20 -6.58 -6.02 12.04
C VAL A 20 -5.92 -5.00 12.96
N ALA A 21 -6.36 -3.74 12.91
CA ALA A 21 -5.82 -2.68 13.77
C ALA A 21 -6.05 -2.94 15.26
N GLN A 22 -7.19 -3.56 15.62
CA GLN A 22 -7.55 -3.84 17.02
C GLN A 22 -6.97 -5.13 17.57
N SER A 23 -6.86 -6.19 16.75
CA SER A 23 -6.61 -7.55 17.23
C SER A 23 -5.51 -8.28 16.43
N GLY A 24 -4.90 -7.64 15.46
CA GLY A 24 -3.86 -8.21 14.61
C GLY A 24 -4.41 -9.09 13.47
N TYR A 25 -3.51 -9.45 12.55
CA TYR A 25 -3.85 -10.26 11.38
C TYR A 25 -4.37 -11.65 11.74
N GLY A 26 -3.80 -12.29 12.76
CA GLY A 26 -4.18 -13.64 13.19
C GLY A 26 -5.64 -13.75 13.64
N ALA A 27 -6.21 -12.68 14.23
CA ALA A 27 -7.59 -12.65 14.71
C ALA A 27 -8.63 -12.40 13.60
N LEU A 28 -8.22 -11.84 12.46
CA LEU A 28 -9.10 -11.58 11.32
C LEU A 28 -9.62 -12.88 10.72
N THR A 29 -10.94 -12.99 10.56
CA THR A 29 -11.59 -14.07 9.83
C THR A 29 -12.72 -13.54 8.95
N VAL A 30 -13.00 -14.22 7.84
CA VAL A 30 -14.16 -13.88 6.99
C VAL A 30 -15.47 -13.93 7.79
N ARG A 31 -15.57 -14.86 8.77
CA ARG A 31 -16.74 -14.97 9.64
C ARG A 31 -16.91 -13.78 10.58
N SER A 32 -15.81 -13.27 11.16
CA SER A 32 -15.88 -12.11 12.06
C SER A 32 -16.31 -10.85 11.31
N VAL A 33 -15.79 -10.66 10.10
CA VAL A 33 -16.16 -9.53 9.21
C VAL A 33 -17.61 -9.65 8.78
N ALA A 34 -18.06 -10.83 8.33
CA ALA A 34 -19.46 -11.07 7.95
C ALA A 34 -20.43 -10.73 9.10
N LYS A 35 -20.10 -11.22 10.31
CA LYS A 35 -20.90 -10.97 11.53
C LYS A 35 -20.98 -9.47 11.84
N ALA A 36 -19.87 -8.76 11.80
CA ALA A 36 -19.80 -7.33 12.10
C ALA A 36 -20.57 -6.49 11.07
N CYS A 37 -20.50 -6.87 9.79
CA CYS A 37 -21.25 -6.20 8.71
C CYS A 37 -22.72 -6.64 8.60
N GLY A 38 -23.17 -7.61 9.41
CA GLY A 38 -24.56 -8.10 9.37
C GLY A 38 -24.92 -8.86 8.11
N VAL A 39 -23.97 -9.55 7.49
CA VAL A 39 -24.16 -10.31 6.26
C VAL A 39 -23.83 -11.79 6.43
N GLY A 40 -24.29 -12.63 5.51
CA GLY A 40 -23.92 -14.05 5.46
C GLY A 40 -22.45 -14.22 5.05
N VAL A 41 -21.78 -15.25 5.59
CA VAL A 41 -20.41 -15.59 5.23
C VAL A 41 -20.25 -15.84 3.73
N GLY A 42 -21.24 -16.50 3.09
CA GLY A 42 -21.27 -16.70 1.65
C GLY A 42 -21.31 -15.40 0.85
N THR A 43 -21.94 -14.35 1.40
CA THR A 43 -21.95 -13.03 0.78
C THR A 43 -20.54 -12.43 0.73
N VAL A 44 -19.76 -12.58 1.81
CA VAL A 44 -18.37 -12.08 1.83
C VAL A 44 -17.52 -12.85 0.83
N TYR A 45 -17.67 -14.18 0.73
CA TYR A 45 -16.94 -14.99 -0.25
C TYR A 45 -17.26 -14.65 -1.72
N ASN A 46 -18.42 -14.07 -2.01
CA ASN A 46 -18.75 -13.59 -3.36
C ASN A 46 -17.92 -12.33 -3.74
N TYR A 47 -17.45 -11.55 -2.77
CA TYR A 47 -16.56 -10.39 -3.00
C TYR A 47 -15.09 -10.75 -2.86
N PHE A 48 -14.77 -11.53 -1.84
CA PHE A 48 -13.40 -11.89 -1.47
C PHE A 48 -13.30 -13.39 -1.24
N PRO A 49 -12.71 -14.15 -2.20
CA PRO A 49 -12.59 -15.60 -2.12
C PRO A 49 -11.85 -16.11 -0.88
N SER A 50 -10.96 -15.28 -0.32
CA SER A 50 -10.18 -15.61 0.87
C SER A 50 -10.05 -14.42 1.83
N LYS A 51 -9.51 -14.66 3.01
CA LYS A 51 -9.09 -13.64 3.97
C LYS A 51 -7.98 -12.77 3.39
N GLU A 52 -7.08 -13.40 2.66
CA GLU A 52 -5.94 -12.77 1.98
C GLU A 52 -6.40 -11.80 0.89
N ASP A 53 -7.42 -12.17 0.10
CA ASP A 53 -8.02 -11.28 -0.91
C ASP A 53 -8.67 -10.05 -0.29
N LEU A 54 -9.39 -10.24 0.81
CA LEU A 54 -9.99 -9.12 1.56
C LEU A 54 -8.93 -8.16 2.09
N LEU A 55 -7.83 -8.71 2.63
CA LEU A 55 -6.73 -7.90 3.13
C LEU A 55 -5.94 -7.22 2.01
N ALA A 56 -5.73 -7.92 0.89
CA ALA A 56 -5.10 -7.32 -0.29
C ALA A 56 -5.93 -6.15 -0.84
N ALA A 57 -7.26 -6.27 -0.88
CA ALA A 57 -8.14 -5.19 -1.29
C ALA A 57 -8.03 -3.96 -0.36
N TYR A 58 -7.90 -4.18 0.95
CA TYR A 58 -7.66 -3.12 1.91
C TYR A 58 -6.30 -2.42 1.66
N LEU A 59 -5.22 -3.19 1.55
CA LEU A 59 -3.88 -2.64 1.28
C LEU A 59 -3.86 -1.85 -0.03
N LEU A 60 -4.49 -2.37 -1.10
CA LEU A 60 -4.61 -1.68 -2.38
C LEU A 60 -5.44 -0.40 -2.31
N SER A 61 -6.52 -0.39 -1.53
CA SER A 61 -7.34 0.81 -1.34
C SER A 61 -6.53 1.95 -0.72
N ASP A 62 -5.75 1.63 0.31
CA ASP A 62 -4.91 2.61 1.01
C ASP A 62 -3.70 3.04 0.15
N TRP A 63 -3.15 2.12 -0.64
CA TRP A 63 -2.10 2.41 -1.61
C TRP A 63 -2.53 3.41 -2.69
N LYS A 64 -3.77 3.30 -3.19
CA LYS A 64 -4.32 4.27 -4.16
C LYS A 64 -4.32 5.69 -3.63
N VAL A 65 -4.58 5.87 -2.33
CA VAL A 65 -4.52 7.20 -1.68
C VAL A 65 -3.09 7.73 -1.67
N CYS A 66 -2.11 6.87 -1.36
CA CYS A 66 -0.70 7.24 -1.40
C CYS A 66 -0.25 7.66 -2.81
N VAL A 67 -0.60 6.86 -3.83
CA VAL A 67 -0.27 7.15 -5.23
C VAL A 67 -0.89 8.47 -5.68
N ALA A 68 -2.15 8.74 -5.33
CA ALA A 68 -2.80 10.01 -5.67
C ALA A 68 -2.06 11.22 -5.09
N ALA A 69 -1.61 11.14 -3.83
CA ALA A 69 -0.82 12.21 -3.20
C ALA A 69 0.55 12.40 -3.88
N ILE A 70 1.20 11.30 -4.27
CA ILE A 70 2.49 11.34 -4.97
C ILE A 70 2.34 11.93 -6.38
N ASP A 71 1.28 11.56 -7.11
CA ASP A 71 0.98 12.11 -8.43
C ASP A 71 0.68 13.61 -8.35
N ASP A 72 -0.04 14.06 -7.32
CA ASP A 72 -0.30 15.49 -7.09
C ASP A 72 1.01 16.24 -6.84
N ALA A 73 1.88 15.73 -5.99
CA ALA A 73 3.20 16.29 -5.75
C ALA A 73 4.02 16.34 -7.05
N GLY A 74 3.99 15.27 -7.84
CA GLY A 74 4.66 15.21 -9.14
C GLY A 74 4.17 16.26 -10.14
N ARG A 75 2.87 16.54 -10.17
CA ARG A 75 2.28 17.57 -11.04
C ARG A 75 2.72 18.99 -10.65
N GLN A 76 2.83 19.25 -9.36
CA GLN A 76 3.09 20.59 -8.82
C GLN A 76 4.59 20.93 -8.71
N ALA A 77 5.46 19.94 -8.72
CA ALA A 77 6.88 20.12 -8.47
C ALA A 77 7.65 20.56 -9.72
N ASP A 78 8.49 21.57 -9.58
CA ASP A 78 9.44 22.03 -10.60
C ASP A 78 10.82 21.33 -10.47
N SER A 79 11.03 20.58 -9.41
CA SER A 79 12.28 19.85 -9.15
C SER A 79 12.00 18.47 -8.55
N PRO A 80 12.96 17.52 -8.58
CA PRO A 80 12.74 16.16 -8.08
C PRO A 80 12.61 16.08 -6.56
N ALA A 81 13.25 16.98 -5.81
CA ALA A 81 13.33 16.90 -4.35
C ALA A 81 11.97 16.82 -3.64
N PRO A 82 10.98 17.68 -3.94
CA PRO A 82 9.66 17.59 -3.29
C PRO A 82 8.93 16.28 -3.59
N VAL A 83 9.08 15.76 -4.81
CA VAL A 83 8.45 14.50 -5.24
C VAL A 83 9.07 13.32 -4.49
N ILE A 84 10.39 13.25 -4.42
CA ILE A 84 11.14 12.20 -3.70
C ILE A 84 10.80 12.24 -2.21
N ARG A 85 10.69 13.44 -1.64
CA ARG A 85 10.25 13.61 -0.25
C ARG A 85 8.84 13.09 -0.03
N CYS A 86 7.91 13.45 -0.90
CA CYS A 86 6.53 12.97 -0.81
C CYS A 86 6.46 11.44 -0.91
N ILE A 87 7.19 10.83 -1.84
CA ILE A 87 7.26 9.37 -1.97
C ILE A 87 7.76 8.74 -0.67
N PHE A 88 8.87 9.25 -0.12
CA PHE A 88 9.44 8.73 1.13
C PHE A 88 8.43 8.82 2.29
N ASP A 89 7.79 9.97 2.48
CA ASP A 89 6.84 10.20 3.58
C ASP A 89 5.59 9.33 3.42
N GLN A 90 5.08 9.14 2.18
CA GLN A 90 3.95 8.26 1.90
C GLN A 90 4.29 6.79 2.16
N LEU A 91 5.46 6.32 1.74
CA LEU A 91 5.92 4.95 2.00
C LEU A 91 6.07 4.69 3.50
N LEU A 92 6.70 5.60 4.23
CA LEU A 92 6.87 5.48 5.68
C LEU A 92 5.52 5.45 6.40
N SER A 93 4.63 6.37 6.06
CA SER A 93 3.28 6.44 6.62
C SER A 93 2.47 5.18 6.31
N TYR A 94 2.55 4.68 5.08
CA TYR A 94 1.90 3.44 4.67
C TYR A 94 2.42 2.24 5.48
N ALA A 95 3.73 2.09 5.60
CA ALA A 95 4.35 1.02 6.39
C ALA A 95 3.93 1.07 7.87
N GLN A 96 3.88 2.27 8.46
CA GLN A 96 3.45 2.46 9.85
C GLN A 96 1.98 2.09 10.06
N ARG A 97 1.10 2.50 9.16
CA ARG A 97 -0.34 2.15 9.23
C ARG A 97 -0.58 0.64 9.13
N HIS A 98 0.23 -0.06 8.34
CA HIS A 98 0.09 -1.49 8.09
C HIS A 98 1.09 -2.36 8.87
N GLN A 99 1.75 -1.80 9.88
CA GLN A 99 2.78 -2.50 10.66
C GLN A 99 2.27 -3.82 11.25
N ALA A 100 1.01 -3.85 11.73
CA ALA A 100 0.40 -5.06 12.27
C ALA A 100 0.27 -6.22 11.26
N ILE A 101 0.34 -5.91 9.95
CA ILE A 101 0.34 -6.89 8.87
C ILE A 101 1.77 -7.24 8.49
N PHE A 102 2.62 -6.22 8.27
CA PHE A 102 3.98 -6.42 7.77
C PHE A 102 4.92 -7.08 8.80
N CYS A 103 4.64 -6.93 10.10
CA CYS A 103 5.39 -7.57 11.17
C CYS A 103 4.81 -8.92 11.62
N ASP A 104 3.70 -9.38 11.03
CA ASP A 104 3.09 -10.68 11.34
C ASP A 104 3.71 -11.76 10.45
N GLU A 105 4.33 -12.78 11.06
CA GLU A 105 5.03 -13.85 10.33
C GLU A 105 4.09 -14.67 9.43
N ALA A 106 2.84 -14.89 9.86
CA ALA A 106 1.86 -15.63 9.07
C ALA A 106 1.36 -14.79 7.90
N ALA A 107 1.17 -13.48 8.09
CA ALA A 107 0.88 -12.56 7.00
C ALA A 107 2.04 -12.51 6.00
N ALA A 108 3.27 -12.34 6.48
CA ALA A 108 4.46 -12.30 5.64
C ALA A 108 4.61 -13.57 4.78
N ALA A 109 4.40 -14.75 5.36
CA ALA A 109 4.47 -16.02 4.65
C ALA A 109 3.38 -16.15 3.56
N ASN A 110 2.15 -15.73 3.86
CA ASN A 110 1.02 -15.79 2.93
C ASN A 110 1.12 -14.75 1.81
N PHE A 111 1.73 -13.59 2.10
CA PHE A 111 1.89 -12.51 1.12
C PHE A 111 3.21 -12.56 0.34
N ALA A 112 4.24 -13.29 0.80
CA ALA A 112 5.55 -13.36 0.12
C ALA A 112 5.44 -13.78 -1.36
N GLY A 113 4.55 -14.72 -1.68
CA GLY A 113 4.26 -15.13 -3.06
C GLY A 113 3.39 -14.14 -3.85
N SER A 114 2.57 -13.33 -3.15
CA SER A 114 1.61 -12.41 -3.76
C SER A 114 2.19 -11.02 -4.01
N PHE A 115 3.23 -10.61 -3.27
CA PHE A 115 3.86 -9.28 -3.44
C PHE A 115 4.77 -9.20 -4.67
N SER A 116 5.37 -10.30 -5.11
CA SER A 116 6.29 -10.29 -6.25
C SER A 116 5.67 -9.75 -7.55
N PRO A 117 4.42 -10.11 -7.94
CA PRO A 117 3.78 -9.52 -9.12
C PRO A 117 3.47 -8.02 -8.96
N TYR A 118 3.20 -7.55 -7.73
CA TYR A 118 2.86 -6.16 -7.47
C TYR A 118 4.08 -5.25 -7.35
N HIS A 119 5.26 -5.78 -7.03
CA HIS A 119 6.47 -4.98 -6.83
C HIS A 119 6.83 -4.14 -8.06
N GLY A 120 6.76 -4.74 -9.26
CA GLY A 120 6.97 -4.02 -10.51
C GLY A 120 5.95 -2.90 -10.73
N LEU A 121 4.68 -3.14 -10.38
CA LEU A 121 3.62 -2.13 -10.46
C LEU A 121 3.88 -0.96 -9.50
N LEU A 122 4.20 -1.26 -8.23
CA LEU A 122 4.51 -0.24 -7.22
C LEU A 122 5.69 0.62 -7.67
N ARG A 123 6.79 0.00 -8.12
CA ARG A 123 7.95 0.70 -8.66
C ARG A 123 7.56 1.61 -9.83
N SER A 124 6.80 1.11 -10.79
CA SER A 124 6.35 1.88 -11.94
C SER A 124 5.50 3.10 -11.55
N GLN A 125 4.60 2.94 -10.59
CA GLN A 125 3.76 4.02 -10.07
C GLN A 125 4.59 5.09 -9.35
N LEU A 126 5.60 4.71 -8.58
CA LEU A 126 6.50 5.66 -7.91
C LEU A 126 7.46 6.33 -8.88
N ALA A 127 7.90 5.64 -9.93
CA ALA A 127 8.78 6.20 -10.95
C ALA A 127 8.08 7.25 -11.83
N ALA A 128 6.79 7.07 -12.12
CA ALA A 128 6.04 7.92 -13.04
C ALA A 128 6.15 9.43 -12.73
N PRO A 129 5.90 9.91 -11.49
CA PRO A 129 5.98 11.34 -11.17
C PRO A 129 7.41 11.91 -11.16
N ILE A 130 8.43 11.05 -11.10
CA ILE A 130 9.85 11.46 -11.10
C ILE A 130 10.42 11.57 -12.52
N ARG A 131 9.85 10.84 -13.49
CA ARG A 131 10.39 10.69 -14.86
C ARG A 131 10.75 12.00 -15.54
N LYS A 132 9.92 13.03 -15.40
CA LYS A 132 10.16 14.33 -16.01
C LYS A 132 11.44 15.02 -15.52
N HIS A 133 11.99 14.58 -14.40
CA HIS A 133 13.22 15.10 -13.80
C HIS A 133 14.43 14.20 -14.02
N CYS A 134 14.28 13.07 -14.69
CA CYS A 134 15.32 12.08 -14.89
C CYS A 134 15.84 12.10 -16.32
N SER A 135 17.14 11.78 -16.51
CA SER A 135 17.76 11.65 -17.84
C SER A 135 17.35 10.35 -18.57
N SER A 136 16.77 9.38 -17.85
CA SER A 136 16.29 8.12 -18.42
C SER A 136 15.19 7.51 -17.59
N ASP A 137 14.37 6.64 -18.19
CA ASP A 137 13.35 5.84 -17.48
C ASP A 137 13.98 4.94 -16.42
N PHE A 138 15.15 4.36 -16.72
CA PHE A 138 15.88 3.52 -15.78
C PHE A 138 16.29 4.29 -14.51
N MET A 139 16.70 5.56 -14.64
CA MET A 139 17.02 6.38 -13.48
C MET A 139 15.80 6.59 -12.59
N ALA A 140 14.63 6.87 -13.17
CA ALA A 140 13.39 7.03 -12.40
C ALA A 140 13.00 5.73 -11.66
N GLU A 141 13.13 4.57 -12.33
CA GLU A 141 12.88 3.27 -11.73
C GLU A 141 13.89 2.91 -10.64
N PHE A 142 15.17 3.25 -10.83
CA PHE A 142 16.21 3.05 -9.83
C PHE A 142 15.96 3.85 -8.55
N ILE A 143 15.53 5.11 -8.70
CA ILE A 143 15.16 5.97 -7.56
C ILE A 143 13.94 5.39 -6.84
N ALA A 144 12.90 5.00 -7.58
CA ALA A 144 11.70 4.39 -7.03
C ALA A 144 12.01 3.10 -6.27
N GLU A 145 12.84 2.22 -6.83
CA GLU A 145 13.30 0.98 -6.19
C GLU A 145 14.10 1.25 -4.92
N SER A 146 15.00 2.25 -4.99
CA SER A 146 15.77 2.67 -3.81
C SER A 146 14.86 3.15 -2.68
N LEU A 147 13.83 3.95 -3.00
CA LEU A 147 12.86 4.43 -2.00
C LEU A 147 12.02 3.29 -1.43
N LEU A 148 11.52 2.36 -2.26
CA LEU A 148 10.79 1.17 -1.81
C LEU A 148 11.60 0.33 -0.82
N THR A 149 12.90 0.18 -1.08
CA THR A 149 13.79 -0.63 -0.25
C THR A 149 14.19 0.10 1.04
N TRP A 150 14.56 1.37 0.94
CA TRP A 150 15.23 2.07 2.04
C TRP A 150 14.31 2.88 2.93
N ALA A 151 13.12 3.31 2.48
CA ALA A 151 12.18 4.05 3.33
C ALA A 151 11.74 3.27 4.58
N MET A 152 11.70 1.94 4.49
CA MET A 152 11.32 1.06 5.60
C MET A 152 12.53 0.49 6.38
N SER A 153 13.75 0.87 6.03
CA SER A 153 14.97 0.34 6.65
C SER A 153 15.41 1.07 7.92
N GLY A 154 14.63 2.07 8.36
CA GLY A 154 14.99 2.94 9.49
C GLY A 154 15.97 4.06 9.12
N LYS A 155 16.32 4.22 7.85
CA LYS A 155 17.11 5.33 7.35
C LYS A 155 16.28 6.61 7.28
N SER A 156 16.89 7.75 7.63
CA SER A 156 16.24 9.04 7.47
C SER A 156 16.15 9.45 6.00
N PHE A 157 15.22 10.34 5.71
CA PHE A 157 15.13 10.94 4.38
C PHE A 157 16.45 11.56 3.93
N ASP A 158 17.11 12.30 4.82
CA ASP A 158 18.33 13.04 4.49
C ASP A 158 19.48 12.09 4.12
N GLU A 159 19.63 10.95 4.83
CA GLU A 159 20.64 9.94 4.49
C GLU A 159 20.43 9.37 3.08
N ILE A 160 19.18 9.11 2.70
CA ILE A 160 18.83 8.56 1.39
C ILE A 160 18.96 9.65 0.32
N TYR A 161 18.45 10.83 0.59
CA TYR A 161 18.41 11.92 -0.37
C TYR A 161 19.81 12.47 -0.71
N GLU A 162 20.74 12.48 0.24
CA GLU A 162 22.15 12.86 -0.02
C GLU A 162 22.82 11.96 -1.08
N ILE A 163 22.36 10.75 -1.25
CA ILE A 163 22.82 9.85 -2.30
C ILE A 163 22.04 10.10 -3.59
N LEU A 164 20.71 10.13 -3.51
CA LEU A 164 19.84 10.24 -4.68
C LEU A 164 20.02 11.58 -5.44
N LYS A 165 20.25 12.68 -4.71
CA LYS A 165 20.46 14.00 -5.33
C LYS A 165 21.68 14.09 -6.28
N LYS A 166 22.61 13.14 -6.17
CA LYS A 166 23.78 13.06 -7.06
C LYS A 166 23.44 12.49 -8.45
N LEU A 167 22.23 11.98 -8.62
CA LEU A 167 21.74 11.42 -9.86
C LEU A 167 21.09 12.47 -10.77
N PHE A 168 20.81 13.67 -10.26
CA PHE A 168 20.25 14.80 -10.98
C PHE A 168 21.32 15.87 -11.21
#